data_ac4a487b00d04a2a95a46a41bd7644ce
#
_entry.id   ac4a487b00d04a2a95a46a41bd7644ce
#
_cell.length_a   1.000
_cell.length_b   1.000
_cell.length_c   1.000
_cell.angle_alpha   90.00
_cell.angle_beta   90.00
_cell.angle_gamma   90.00
#
_symmetry.space_group_name_H-M   'P 1'
#
loop_
_entity.id
_entity.type
_entity.pdbx_description
1 polymer ?
#
loop_
_entity_poly.entity_id
_entity_poly.type
_entity_poly.pdbx_seq_one_letter_code
_entity_poly.pdbx_strand_id
1 'polypeptide(L)'
;TDSWVGDGWCDDGEWGYDFQCEEFSFDCGDCSDEFSNTYGYCDGIPEAYNFSHDGLIRQYYIYEPEITEDNPPLIFVLHGFTGSATGISSYSGMNALADEYGFVVCYPQGLSDQNGNNFWNVGYNFHENQTVNDVSFITSLAEYLQNQYNYSAENTFVTGLSNGAEMSYMLACESSEFFK
;
A
#
# COMPACT_ATOMS: atom_id res chain seq x y z
N THR A 1 -1.27 -8.31 -13.87
CA THR A 1 0.07 -8.47 -14.48
C THR A 1 1.17 -8.07 -13.52
N ASP A 2 0.96 -7.04 -12.70
CA ASP A 2 1.99 -6.51 -11.78
C ASP A 2 2.18 -7.37 -10.51
N SER A 3 1.30 -8.34 -10.27
CA SER A 3 1.44 -9.32 -9.19
C SER A 3 2.38 -10.48 -9.54
N TRP A 4 2.99 -10.47 -10.71
CA TRP A 4 3.90 -11.52 -11.18
C TRP A 4 5.37 -11.13 -11.02
N VAL A 5 5.66 -9.84 -10.87
CA VAL A 5 7.04 -9.37 -10.63
C VAL A 5 7.43 -9.66 -9.18
N GLY A 6 8.44 -10.51 -8.98
CA GLY A 6 8.93 -10.87 -7.65
C GLY A 6 7.99 -11.78 -6.85
N ASP A 7 7.24 -12.66 -7.51
CA ASP A 7 6.29 -13.58 -6.86
C ASP A 7 6.91 -14.95 -6.48
N GLY A 8 8.19 -15.14 -6.77
CA GLY A 8 8.94 -16.36 -6.52
C GLY A 8 9.01 -17.30 -7.73
N TRP A 9 8.50 -16.85 -8.90
CA TRP A 9 8.58 -17.59 -10.16
C TRP A 9 9.22 -16.70 -11.22
N CYS A 10 10.19 -17.22 -11.93
CA CYS A 10 10.81 -16.48 -13.03
C CYS A 10 9.87 -16.36 -14.23
N ASP A 11 9.42 -15.14 -14.51
CA ASP A 11 8.57 -14.83 -15.66
C ASP A 11 9.42 -14.48 -16.89
N ASP A 12 9.90 -15.52 -17.59
CA ASP A 12 10.85 -15.50 -18.69
C ASP A 12 10.21 -15.47 -20.09
N GLY A 13 8.94 -15.13 -20.16
CA GLY A 13 8.18 -15.06 -21.41
C GLY A 13 7.47 -16.34 -21.83
N GLU A 14 7.63 -17.49 -21.14
CA GLU A 14 6.92 -18.73 -21.48
C GLU A 14 5.39 -18.57 -21.45
N TRP A 15 4.88 -17.66 -20.61
CA TRP A 15 3.45 -17.39 -20.44
C TRP A 15 2.98 -16.09 -21.09
N GLY A 16 3.84 -15.46 -21.90
CA GLY A 16 3.51 -14.25 -22.67
C GLY A 16 3.84 -12.94 -22.02
N TYR A 17 4.44 -12.94 -20.84
CA TYR A 17 5.05 -11.80 -20.16
C TYR A 17 6.52 -12.11 -19.89
N ASP A 18 7.38 -11.14 -20.17
CA ASP A 18 8.82 -11.26 -19.99
C ASP A 18 9.29 -10.07 -19.13
N PHE A 19 9.68 -10.35 -17.90
CA PHE A 19 10.18 -9.37 -16.94
C PHE A 19 11.69 -9.44 -16.73
N GLN A 20 12.41 -10.10 -17.63
CA GLN A 20 13.87 -10.26 -17.57
C GLN A 20 14.66 -9.00 -17.95
N CYS A 21 14.02 -7.84 -18.08
CA CYS A 21 14.71 -6.60 -18.41
C CYS A 21 15.14 -5.81 -17.17
N GLU A 22 16.08 -4.88 -17.35
CA GLU A 22 16.57 -4.02 -16.27
C GLU A 22 15.45 -3.18 -15.61
N GLU A 23 14.44 -2.81 -16.39
CA GLU A 23 13.28 -2.04 -15.90
C GLU A 23 12.44 -2.77 -14.85
N PHE A 24 12.46 -4.11 -14.86
CA PHE A 24 11.80 -4.95 -13.86
C PHE A 24 12.79 -5.64 -12.93
N SER A 25 14.06 -5.19 -12.92
CA SER A 25 15.12 -5.77 -12.09
C SER A 25 15.24 -7.28 -12.24
N PHE A 26 15.07 -7.77 -13.48
CA PHE A 26 15.10 -9.20 -13.79
C PHE A 26 14.09 -10.01 -12.96
N ASP A 27 12.84 -9.55 -12.99
CA ASP A 27 11.73 -10.12 -12.24
C ASP A 27 12.02 -10.14 -10.73
N CYS A 28 12.52 -9.01 -10.24
CA CYS A 28 12.94 -8.84 -8.86
C CYS A 28 13.95 -9.89 -8.36
N GLY A 29 14.72 -10.48 -9.26
CA GLY A 29 15.71 -11.50 -8.94
C GLY A 29 15.18 -12.93 -9.03
N ASP A 30 13.89 -13.14 -9.31
CA ASP A 30 13.32 -14.48 -9.44
C ASP A 30 13.94 -15.26 -10.63
N CYS A 31 14.47 -14.54 -11.63
CA CYS A 31 15.18 -15.11 -12.78
C CYS A 31 16.70 -15.29 -12.61
N SER A 32 17.30 -14.86 -11.51
CA SER A 32 18.75 -15.04 -11.32
C SER A 32 19.20 -15.05 -9.85
N ASP A 33 20.10 -15.98 -9.54
CA ASP A 33 20.75 -16.07 -8.22
C ASP A 33 21.78 -14.95 -7.94
N GLU A 34 22.08 -14.07 -8.91
CA GLU A 34 23.17 -13.10 -8.84
C GLU A 34 22.75 -11.62 -8.74
N PHE A 35 21.47 -11.31 -8.90
CA PHE A 35 21.02 -9.90 -8.87
C PHE A 35 20.44 -9.51 -7.53
N SER A 36 21.28 -8.90 -6.71
CA SER A 36 20.84 -8.06 -5.63
C SER A 36 20.60 -6.64 -6.16
N ASN A 37 19.32 -6.27 -6.26
CA ASN A 37 18.82 -4.92 -6.01
C ASN A 37 19.65 -3.72 -6.48
N THR A 38 19.66 -3.43 -7.78
CA THR A 38 20.35 -2.22 -8.30
C THR A 38 19.37 -1.10 -8.69
N TYR A 39 18.07 -1.32 -8.76
CA TYR A 39 17.11 -0.36 -9.31
C TYR A 39 15.85 -0.08 -8.47
N GLY A 40 15.79 -0.45 -7.19
CA GLY A 40 14.72 0.02 -6.28
C GLY A 40 13.29 -0.49 -6.55
N TYR A 41 13.07 -1.33 -7.57
CA TYR A 41 11.75 -1.95 -7.78
C TYR A 41 11.51 -3.14 -6.84
N CYS A 42 12.58 -3.75 -6.38
CA CYS A 42 12.54 -4.94 -5.52
C CYS A 42 12.98 -4.65 -4.09
N ASP A 43 13.36 -3.40 -3.80
CA ASP A 43 13.71 -2.97 -2.46
C ASP A 43 12.44 -2.83 -1.62
N GLY A 44 12.24 -3.88 -0.84
CA GLY A 44 11.35 -3.81 0.27
C GLY A 44 9.88 -3.95 -0.10
N ILE A 45 9.42 -5.21 -0.29
CA ILE A 45 8.06 -5.50 0.16
C ILE A 45 8.08 -5.08 1.62
N PRO A 46 7.37 -4.02 2.01
CA PRO A 46 7.41 -3.53 3.38
C PRO A 46 7.04 -4.65 4.34
N GLU A 47 7.60 -4.67 5.54
CA GLU A 47 7.21 -5.66 6.54
C GLU A 47 5.71 -5.57 6.80
N ALA A 48 5.02 -6.72 6.80
CA ALA A 48 3.60 -6.78 7.07
C ALA A 48 3.34 -6.60 8.58
N TYR A 49 2.58 -5.59 8.93
CA TYR A 49 2.14 -5.34 10.30
C TYR A 49 0.67 -5.69 10.49
N ASN A 50 0.32 -6.07 11.71
CA ASN A 50 -1.06 -6.34 12.10
C ASN A 50 -1.59 -5.24 13.02
N PHE A 51 -2.80 -4.76 12.74
CA PHE A 51 -3.51 -3.77 13.55
C PHE A 51 -4.89 -4.32 13.93
N SER A 52 -5.18 -4.37 15.23
CA SER A 52 -6.49 -4.82 15.72
C SER A 52 -7.48 -3.66 15.69
N HIS A 53 -8.56 -3.78 14.91
CA HIS A 53 -9.60 -2.77 14.79
C HIS A 53 -10.98 -3.43 14.69
N ASP A 54 -11.93 -3.00 15.52
CA ASP A 54 -13.31 -3.52 15.59
C ASP A 54 -13.40 -5.06 15.67
N GLY A 55 -12.47 -5.69 16.43
CA GLY A 55 -12.42 -7.14 16.61
C GLY A 55 -11.86 -7.90 15.41
N LEU A 56 -11.38 -7.21 14.39
CA LEU A 56 -10.72 -7.77 13.21
C LEU A 56 -9.21 -7.50 13.27
N ILE A 57 -8.43 -8.41 12.72
CA ILE A 57 -7.02 -8.15 12.43
C ILE A 57 -6.93 -7.59 11.02
N ARG A 58 -6.45 -6.35 10.92
CA ARG A 58 -6.20 -5.65 9.65
C ARG A 58 -4.70 -5.65 9.40
N GLN A 59 -4.30 -5.77 8.16
CA GLN A 59 -2.90 -5.69 7.75
C GLN A 59 -2.58 -4.33 7.15
N TYR A 60 -1.35 -3.90 7.33
CA TYR A 60 -0.78 -2.75 6.65
C TYR A 60 0.73 -2.94 6.48
N TYR A 61 1.31 -2.16 5.59
CA TYR A 61 2.74 -2.15 5.29
C TYR A 61 3.24 -0.73 5.43
N ILE A 62 4.47 -0.57 5.90
CA ILE A 62 5.14 0.73 6.04
C ILE A 62 6.41 0.70 5.20
N TYR A 63 6.63 1.78 4.47
CA TYR A 63 7.91 2.10 3.87
C TYR A 63 8.46 3.36 4.52
N GLU A 64 9.63 3.23 5.15
CA GLU A 64 10.38 4.33 5.75
C GLU A 64 11.69 4.50 4.97
N PRO A 65 11.97 5.68 4.38
CA PRO A 65 13.26 5.93 3.76
C PRO A 65 14.38 5.96 4.81
N GLU A 66 15.62 5.65 4.40
CA GLU A 66 16.78 5.63 5.30
C GLU A 66 17.05 6.98 5.98
N ILE A 67 16.70 8.07 5.32
CA ILE A 67 16.90 9.43 5.81
C ILE A 67 15.54 10.11 5.92
N THR A 68 15.06 10.26 7.14
CA THR A 68 13.87 11.05 7.47
C THR A 68 14.22 12.14 8.48
N GLU A 69 13.46 13.25 8.44
CA GLU A 69 13.45 14.24 9.49
C GLU A 69 12.70 13.74 10.73
N ASP A 70 12.89 14.38 11.87
CA ASP A 70 12.04 14.18 13.04
C ASP A 70 10.60 14.59 12.69
N ASN A 71 9.61 13.73 12.98
CA ASN A 71 8.21 13.96 12.66
C ASN A 71 7.91 14.04 11.13
N PRO A 72 8.28 13.01 10.34
CA PRO A 72 8.13 13.02 8.89
C PRO A 72 6.66 13.01 8.46
N PRO A 73 6.34 13.57 7.28
CA PRO A 73 5.01 13.42 6.69
C PRO A 73 4.64 11.93 6.51
N LEU A 74 3.34 11.63 6.63
CA LEU A 74 2.79 10.28 6.45
C LEU A 74 1.80 10.28 5.30
N ILE A 75 2.00 9.39 4.32
CA ILE A 75 1.12 9.26 3.16
C ILE A 75 0.51 7.85 3.14
N PHE A 76 -0.82 7.78 3.16
CA PHE A 76 -1.57 6.55 2.94
C PHE A 76 -1.81 6.35 1.45
N VAL A 77 -1.52 5.15 0.94
CA VAL A 77 -1.71 4.79 -0.47
C VAL A 77 -2.61 3.57 -0.56
N LEU A 78 -3.83 3.76 -1.08
CA LEU A 78 -4.90 2.79 -1.06
C LEU A 78 -5.02 2.07 -2.40
N HIS A 79 -4.98 0.72 -2.37
CA HIS A 79 -5.12 -0.11 -3.58
C HIS A 79 -6.53 -0.02 -4.19
N GLY A 80 -6.66 -0.37 -5.45
CA GLY A 80 -7.95 -0.48 -6.14
C GLY A 80 -8.72 -1.76 -5.77
N PHE A 81 -9.96 -1.88 -6.28
CA PHE A 81 -10.76 -3.09 -6.16
C PHE A 81 -9.99 -4.29 -6.74
N THR A 82 -10.01 -5.42 -6.07
CA THR A 82 -9.22 -6.65 -6.36
C THR A 82 -7.71 -6.53 -6.13
N GLY A 83 -7.18 -5.32 -5.92
CA GLY A 83 -5.76 -5.08 -5.69
C GLY A 83 -5.29 -5.48 -4.30
N SER A 84 -4.02 -5.22 -4.01
CA SER A 84 -3.41 -5.46 -2.71
C SER A 84 -2.50 -4.32 -2.29
N ALA A 85 -2.19 -4.24 -1.00
CA ALA A 85 -1.24 -3.29 -0.46
C ALA A 85 0.15 -3.46 -1.08
N THR A 86 0.61 -4.70 -1.21
CA THR A 86 1.90 -5.02 -1.85
C THR A 86 1.88 -4.67 -3.34
N GLY A 87 0.79 -4.97 -4.05
CA GLY A 87 0.66 -4.62 -5.45
C GLY A 87 0.78 -3.12 -5.68
N ILE A 88 0.01 -2.28 -4.95
CA ILE A 88 0.10 -0.83 -5.14
C ILE A 88 1.45 -0.26 -4.68
N SER A 89 2.08 -0.84 -3.67
CA SER A 89 3.43 -0.47 -3.24
C SER A 89 4.44 -0.64 -4.39
N SER A 90 4.35 -1.74 -5.13
CA SER A 90 5.29 -2.04 -6.22
C SER A 90 5.17 -1.09 -7.41
N TYR A 91 3.94 -0.76 -7.86
CA TYR A 91 3.77 0.02 -9.09
C TYR A 91 3.51 1.51 -8.90
N SER A 92 3.21 1.98 -7.67
CA SER A 92 2.88 3.40 -7.46
C SER A 92 4.07 4.35 -7.58
N GLY A 93 5.29 3.85 -7.45
CA GLY A 93 6.50 4.66 -7.38
C GLY A 93 6.64 5.48 -6.08
N MET A 94 5.75 5.29 -5.11
CA MET A 94 5.74 6.12 -3.89
C MET A 94 6.94 5.88 -3.00
N ASN A 95 7.52 4.67 -2.99
CA ASN A 95 8.74 4.38 -2.23
C ASN A 95 9.93 5.22 -2.75
N ALA A 96 10.11 5.29 -4.06
CA ALA A 96 11.17 6.13 -4.66
C ALA A 96 10.99 7.62 -4.38
N LEU A 97 9.73 8.09 -4.37
CA LEU A 97 9.43 9.48 -3.97
C LEU A 97 9.66 9.69 -2.47
N ALA A 98 9.36 8.70 -1.64
CA ALA A 98 9.65 8.75 -0.21
C ALA A 98 11.15 8.91 0.06
N ASP A 99 12.00 8.18 -0.66
CA ASP A 99 13.45 8.32 -0.58
C ASP A 99 13.95 9.70 -1.02
N GLU A 100 13.32 10.27 -2.06
CA GLU A 100 13.71 11.59 -2.58
C GLU A 100 13.26 12.73 -1.66
N TYR A 101 12.06 12.63 -1.06
CA TYR A 101 11.42 13.74 -0.34
C TYR A 101 11.31 13.54 1.18
N GLY A 102 11.70 12.40 1.73
CA GLY A 102 11.77 12.16 3.18
C GLY A 102 10.41 12.01 3.86
N PHE A 103 9.43 11.37 3.24
CA PHE A 103 8.15 11.05 3.85
C PHE A 103 7.98 9.53 4.06
N VAL A 104 7.09 9.13 4.95
CA VAL A 104 6.75 7.73 5.21
C VAL A 104 5.52 7.34 4.41
N VAL A 105 5.49 6.12 3.88
CA VAL A 105 4.33 5.60 3.15
C VAL A 105 3.70 4.45 3.91
N CYS A 106 2.39 4.53 4.13
CA CYS A 106 1.58 3.44 4.66
C CYS A 106 0.68 2.86 3.57
N TYR A 107 0.73 1.56 3.40
CA TYR A 107 -0.09 0.79 2.47
C TYR A 107 -1.04 -0.13 3.27
N PRO A 108 -2.25 0.32 3.63
CA PRO A 108 -3.21 -0.54 4.31
C PRO A 108 -3.77 -1.57 3.35
N GLN A 109 -4.14 -2.75 3.90
CA GLN A 109 -4.81 -3.81 3.15
C GLN A 109 -6.31 -3.78 3.41
N GLY A 110 -7.10 -3.64 2.35
CA GLY A 110 -8.54 -3.83 2.37
C GLY A 110 -8.92 -5.28 2.66
N LEU A 111 -10.07 -5.50 3.28
CA LEU A 111 -10.60 -6.85 3.48
C LEU A 111 -11.06 -7.46 2.16
N SER A 112 -11.20 -8.79 2.14
CA SER A 112 -11.79 -9.48 0.99
C SER A 112 -13.31 -9.57 1.14
N ASP A 113 -14.03 -9.37 0.04
CA ASP A 113 -15.45 -9.63 -0.06
C ASP A 113 -15.75 -11.14 -0.11
N GLN A 114 -17.01 -11.49 -0.23
CA GLN A 114 -17.46 -12.88 -0.31
C GLN A 114 -16.96 -13.66 -1.55
N ASN A 115 -16.44 -12.96 -2.54
CA ASN A 115 -15.87 -13.54 -3.76
C ASN A 115 -14.34 -13.60 -3.72
N GLY A 116 -13.71 -13.16 -2.61
CA GLY A 116 -12.27 -13.10 -2.44
C GLY A 116 -11.62 -11.85 -3.02
N ASN A 117 -12.39 -10.84 -3.41
CA ASN A 117 -11.86 -9.60 -3.94
C ASN A 117 -11.55 -8.62 -2.81
N ASN A 118 -10.34 -8.11 -2.74
CA ASN A 118 -9.99 -7.06 -1.80
C ASN A 118 -10.69 -5.74 -2.18
N PHE A 119 -11.19 -5.02 -1.19
CA PHE A 119 -11.98 -3.81 -1.42
C PHE A 119 -11.90 -2.83 -0.26
N TRP A 120 -12.32 -1.60 -0.54
CA TRP A 120 -12.68 -0.58 0.43
C TRP A 120 -14.19 -0.37 0.38
N ASN A 121 -14.82 -0.34 1.55
CA ASN A 121 -16.27 -0.18 1.63
C ASN A 121 -16.68 1.29 1.42
N VAL A 122 -16.91 1.64 0.18
CA VAL A 122 -17.34 2.97 -0.26
C VAL A 122 -18.84 3.02 -0.60
N GLY A 123 -19.60 2.01 -0.20
CA GLY A 123 -21.03 1.96 -0.40
C GLY A 123 -21.49 1.49 -1.78
N TYR A 124 -20.71 0.66 -2.47
CA TYR A 124 -21.17 0.05 -3.71
C TYR A 124 -22.39 -0.84 -3.49
N ASN A 125 -23.36 -0.82 -4.41
CA ASN A 125 -24.57 -1.62 -4.32
C ASN A 125 -24.29 -3.13 -4.21
N PHE A 126 -23.22 -3.62 -4.86
CA PHE A 126 -22.82 -5.02 -4.76
C PHE A 126 -22.10 -5.37 -3.45
N HIS A 127 -21.78 -4.37 -2.62
CA HIS A 127 -21.26 -4.50 -1.27
C HIS A 127 -22.28 -4.11 -0.18
N GLU A 128 -23.58 -4.02 -0.50
CA GLU A 128 -24.63 -3.57 0.43
C GLU A 128 -24.68 -4.37 1.75
N ASN A 129 -24.22 -5.63 1.73
CA ASN A 129 -24.17 -6.50 2.91
C ASN A 129 -22.83 -6.43 3.66
N GLN A 130 -21.89 -5.62 3.21
CA GLN A 130 -20.61 -5.41 3.89
C GLN A 130 -20.78 -4.35 4.98
N THR A 131 -20.39 -4.70 6.19
CA THR A 131 -20.55 -3.81 7.37
C THR A 131 -19.21 -3.27 7.88
N VAL A 132 -18.12 -3.55 7.20
CA VAL A 132 -16.79 -3.06 7.58
C VAL A 132 -16.74 -1.54 7.46
N ASN A 133 -16.17 -0.89 8.48
CA ASN A 133 -15.95 0.56 8.49
C ASN A 133 -14.49 0.87 8.19
N ASP A 134 -14.15 1.01 6.92
CA ASP A 134 -12.79 1.29 6.49
C ASP A 134 -12.35 2.73 6.80
N VAL A 135 -13.27 3.68 6.85
CA VAL A 135 -12.97 5.05 7.31
C VAL A 135 -12.45 5.02 8.74
N SER A 136 -13.17 4.35 9.64
CA SER A 136 -12.76 4.20 11.04
C SER A 136 -11.42 3.45 11.16
N PHE A 137 -11.22 2.40 10.37
CA PHE A 137 -9.95 1.65 10.37
C PHE A 137 -8.76 2.54 9.98
N ILE A 138 -8.84 3.21 8.84
CA ILE A 138 -7.72 4.01 8.30
C ILE A 138 -7.43 5.20 9.23
N THR A 139 -8.46 5.84 9.76
CA THR A 139 -8.33 6.94 10.73
C THR A 139 -7.65 6.48 12.02
N SER A 140 -8.10 5.34 12.59
CA SER A 140 -7.49 4.79 13.81
C SER A 140 -6.05 4.33 13.58
N LEU A 141 -5.75 3.80 12.39
CA LEU A 141 -4.39 3.44 12.00
C LEU A 141 -3.50 4.68 11.88
N ALA A 142 -4.01 5.76 11.29
CA ALA A 142 -3.27 7.03 11.19
C ALA A 142 -2.93 7.57 12.58
N GLU A 143 -3.92 7.63 13.48
CA GLU A 143 -3.71 8.07 14.87
C GLU A 143 -2.68 7.18 15.59
N TYR A 144 -2.77 5.88 15.42
CA TYR A 144 -1.81 4.93 16.00
C TYR A 144 -0.38 5.19 15.51
N LEU A 145 -0.19 5.33 14.20
CA LEU A 145 1.13 5.54 13.59
C LEU A 145 1.74 6.88 14.02
N GLN A 146 0.95 7.95 14.04
CA GLN A 146 1.36 9.27 14.51
C GLN A 146 1.84 9.24 15.97
N ASN A 147 1.11 8.55 16.85
CA ASN A 147 1.43 8.48 18.27
C ASN A 147 2.58 7.51 18.58
N GLN A 148 2.65 6.38 17.87
CA GLN A 148 3.64 5.32 18.13
C GLN A 148 5.01 5.64 17.56
N TYR A 149 5.05 6.24 16.35
CA TYR A 149 6.29 6.46 15.60
C TYR A 149 6.63 7.93 15.41
N ASN A 150 5.86 8.83 16.01
CA ASN A 150 6.05 10.28 15.89
C ASN A 150 5.95 10.79 14.44
N TYR A 151 5.07 10.19 13.61
CA TYR A 151 4.80 10.74 12.28
C TYR A 151 3.91 11.98 12.38
N SER A 152 4.00 12.87 11.39
CA SER A 152 3.35 14.18 11.43
C SER A 152 1.83 14.09 11.30
N ALA A 153 1.10 14.46 12.36
CA ALA A 153 -0.34 14.61 12.32
C ALA A 153 -0.80 15.81 11.47
N GLU A 154 0.04 16.84 11.34
CA GLU A 154 -0.26 18.00 10.50
C GLU A 154 -0.04 17.73 9.00
N ASN A 155 0.85 16.78 8.67
CA ASN A 155 1.23 16.42 7.32
C ASN A 155 0.90 14.94 7.05
N THR A 156 -0.34 14.53 7.34
CA THR A 156 -0.87 13.21 6.99
C THR A 156 -1.80 13.36 5.79
N PHE A 157 -1.51 12.58 4.73
CA PHE A 157 -2.20 12.62 3.44
C PHE A 157 -2.72 11.24 3.07
N VAL A 158 -3.71 11.20 2.18
CA VAL A 158 -4.22 9.96 1.60
C VAL A 158 -4.40 10.09 0.10
N THR A 159 -4.03 9.05 -0.61
CA THR A 159 -4.25 8.88 -2.04
C THR A 159 -4.59 7.43 -2.36
N GLY A 160 -5.00 7.15 -3.57
CA GLY A 160 -5.31 5.77 -3.96
C GLY A 160 -5.70 5.64 -5.42
N LEU A 161 -5.88 4.40 -5.84
CA LEU A 161 -6.29 4.04 -7.19
C LEU A 161 -7.74 3.54 -7.20
N SER A 162 -8.59 3.99 -8.14
CA SER A 162 -9.95 3.47 -8.36
C SER A 162 -10.77 3.43 -7.05
N ASN A 163 -11.18 2.27 -6.56
CA ASN A 163 -11.88 2.10 -5.28
C ASN A 163 -11.11 2.70 -4.09
N GLY A 164 -9.76 2.64 -4.10
CA GLY A 164 -8.93 3.33 -3.13
C GLY A 164 -8.98 4.86 -3.25
N ALA A 165 -9.12 5.39 -4.47
CA ALA A 165 -9.32 6.83 -4.68
C ALA A 165 -10.67 7.29 -4.13
N GLU A 166 -11.74 6.51 -4.33
CA GLU A 166 -13.06 6.80 -3.75
C GLU A 166 -13.02 6.77 -2.21
N MET A 167 -12.31 5.82 -1.62
CA MET A 167 -12.07 5.79 -0.18
C MET A 167 -11.28 7.02 0.28
N SER A 168 -10.30 7.49 -0.51
CA SER A 168 -9.57 8.73 -0.20
C SER A 168 -10.51 9.95 -0.16
N TYR A 169 -11.47 10.04 -1.08
CA TYR A 169 -12.51 11.07 -1.04
C TYR A 169 -13.42 10.95 0.18
N MET A 170 -13.81 9.73 0.58
CA MET A 170 -14.60 9.53 1.81
C MET A 170 -13.83 10.00 3.04
N LEU A 171 -12.55 9.65 3.16
CA LEU A 171 -11.68 10.09 4.24
C LEU A 171 -11.54 11.61 4.28
N ALA A 172 -11.37 12.26 3.13
CA ALA A 172 -11.32 13.72 3.05
C ALA A 172 -12.63 14.39 3.50
N CYS A 173 -13.79 13.75 3.26
CA CYS A 173 -15.08 14.26 3.67
C CYS A 173 -15.43 13.98 5.14
N GLU A 174 -15.12 12.77 5.63
CA GLU A 174 -15.58 12.29 6.93
C GLU A 174 -14.52 12.41 8.03
N SER A 175 -13.25 12.59 7.66
CA SER A 175 -12.08 12.59 8.57
C SER A 175 -11.05 13.66 8.17
N SER A 176 -11.52 14.83 7.76
CA SER A 176 -10.66 15.95 7.31
C SER A 176 -9.74 16.52 8.39
N GLU A 177 -9.97 16.20 9.65
CA GLU A 177 -9.08 16.51 10.77
C GLU A 177 -7.80 15.67 10.74
N PHE A 178 -7.83 14.46 10.14
CA PHE A 178 -6.69 13.56 10.03
C PHE A 178 -5.96 13.69 8.69
N PHE A 179 -6.68 13.90 7.60
CA PHE A 179 -6.13 13.91 6.25
C PHE A 179 -6.25 15.30 5.59
N LYS A 180 -5.18 15.69 4.88
CA LYS A 180 -5.09 16.99 4.20
C LYS A 180 -5.18 16.83 2.69
#